data_fa8abdc2e8adbd59b9253d9fd54e9074
#
_entry.id   fa8abdc2e8adbd59b9253d9fd54e9074
#
_cell.length_a   1.000
_cell.length_b   1.000
_cell.length_c   1.000
_cell.angle_alpha   90.00
_cell.angle_beta   90.00
_cell.angle_gamma   90.00
#
_symmetry.space_group_name_H-M   'P 1'
#
loop_
_entity.id
_entity.type
_entity.pdbx_description
1 polymer ?
#
loop_
_entity_poly.entity_id
_entity_poly.type
_entity_poly.pdbx_seq_one_letter_code
_entity_poly.pdbx_strand_id
1 'polypeptide(L)'
;MGASNLYPAYVRGLAYLAAHHSRQAAAEFQKILDHRGIVVCDPIGALAHLQLGRAYAVAGDKTKARSAYQDFLTLWKDADPDIPILKQAQAEHANLN
;
A
#
# COMPACT_ATOMS: atom_id res chain seq x y z
N MET A 1 -20.86 11.38 1.26
CA MET A 1 -20.23 12.48 0.55
C MET A 1 -18.94 12.06 -0.09
N GLY A 2 -18.54 12.82 -1.06
CA GLY A 2 -17.30 12.55 -1.75
C GLY A 2 -16.07 12.64 -0.88
N ALA A 3 -16.18 13.22 0.31
CA ALA A 3 -15.06 13.37 1.19
C ALA A 3 -14.36 12.05 1.51
N SER A 4 -15.10 10.95 1.48
CA SER A 4 -14.53 9.66 1.81
C SER A 4 -14.05 8.89 0.58
N ASN A 5 -14.16 9.47 -0.62
CA ASN A 5 -13.76 8.78 -1.84
C ASN A 5 -12.25 8.93 -2.04
N LEU A 6 -11.52 7.88 -1.70
CA LEU A 6 -10.06 7.85 -1.82
C LEU A 6 -9.57 7.14 -3.08
N TYR A 7 -10.50 6.69 -3.90
CA TYR A 7 -10.15 5.98 -5.13
C TYR A 7 -9.28 6.79 -6.09
N PRO A 8 -9.57 8.09 -6.32
CA PRO A 8 -8.71 8.86 -7.23
C PRO A 8 -7.26 8.93 -6.77
N ALA A 9 -7.04 9.04 -5.45
CA ALA A 9 -5.67 9.04 -4.94
C ALA A 9 -5.00 7.69 -5.18
N TYR A 10 -5.73 6.61 -5.00
CA TYR A 10 -5.19 5.28 -5.24
C TYR A 10 -4.78 5.10 -6.70
N VAL A 11 -5.64 5.49 -7.61
CA VAL A 11 -5.37 5.39 -9.05
C VAL A 11 -4.18 6.25 -9.45
N ARG A 12 -4.10 7.49 -8.92
CA ARG A 12 -2.94 8.35 -9.19
C ARG A 12 -1.65 7.72 -8.67
N GLY A 13 -1.71 7.14 -7.47
CA GLY A 13 -0.55 6.47 -6.91
C GLY A 13 -0.08 5.33 -7.79
N LEU A 14 -1.01 4.52 -8.30
CA LEU A 14 -0.65 3.43 -9.20
C LEU A 14 -0.02 3.96 -10.49
N ALA A 15 -0.55 5.05 -11.02
CA ALA A 15 -0.01 5.64 -12.24
C ALA A 15 1.40 6.17 -12.02
N TYR A 16 1.63 6.84 -10.89
CA TYR A 16 2.97 7.32 -10.57
C TYR A 16 3.94 6.15 -10.39
N LEU A 17 3.49 5.08 -9.74
CA LEU A 17 4.33 3.91 -9.53
C LEU A 17 4.71 3.26 -10.86
N ALA A 18 3.76 3.15 -11.78
CA ALA A 18 4.02 2.59 -13.09
C ALA A 18 5.01 3.45 -13.89
N ALA A 19 5.00 4.76 -13.66
CA ALA A 19 5.91 5.70 -14.32
C ALA A 19 7.24 5.85 -13.59
N HIS A 20 7.46 5.08 -12.54
CA HIS A 20 8.67 5.13 -11.70
C HIS A 20 8.83 6.47 -10.95
N HIS A 21 7.72 7.14 -10.69
CA HIS A 21 7.71 8.33 -9.83
C HIS A 21 7.37 7.91 -8.40
N SER A 22 8.30 7.22 -7.76
CA SER A 22 8.04 6.57 -6.47
C SER A 22 7.68 7.53 -5.36
N ARG A 23 8.28 8.73 -5.34
CA ARG A 23 7.95 9.71 -4.30
C ARG A 23 6.53 10.21 -4.43
N GLN A 24 6.10 10.52 -5.65
CA GLN A 24 4.73 10.96 -5.89
C GLN A 24 3.75 9.84 -5.58
N ALA A 25 4.10 8.61 -5.96
CA ALA A 25 3.27 7.46 -5.64
C ALA A 25 3.11 7.31 -4.13
N ALA A 26 4.19 7.39 -3.39
CA ALA A 26 4.14 7.27 -1.93
C ALA A 26 3.27 8.37 -1.32
N ALA A 27 3.36 9.60 -1.84
CA ALA A 27 2.56 10.70 -1.34
C ALA A 27 1.07 10.45 -1.54
N GLU A 28 0.67 9.92 -2.70
CA GLU A 28 -0.74 9.61 -2.95
C GLU A 28 -1.24 8.51 -2.02
N PHE A 29 -0.48 7.45 -1.84
CA PHE A 29 -0.89 6.38 -0.94
C PHE A 29 -0.93 6.84 0.51
N GLN A 30 0.00 7.72 0.90
CA GLN A 30 0.00 8.27 2.25
C GLN A 30 -1.25 9.10 2.53
N LYS A 31 -1.77 9.82 1.53
CA LYS A 31 -3.03 10.55 1.69
C LYS A 31 -4.16 9.62 2.10
N ILE A 32 -4.20 8.42 1.52
CA ILE A 32 -5.22 7.44 1.87
C ILE A 32 -5.08 7.03 3.32
N LEU A 33 -3.86 6.77 3.75
CA LEU A 33 -3.61 6.34 5.12
C LEU A 33 -3.93 7.44 6.13
N ASP A 34 -3.71 8.70 5.74
CA ASP A 34 -4.03 9.83 6.62
C ASP A 34 -5.52 9.95 6.87
N HIS A 35 -6.35 9.38 6.01
CA HIS A 35 -7.80 9.40 6.15
C HIS A 35 -8.37 8.07 6.63
N ARG A 36 -7.52 7.13 6.99
CA ARG A 36 -7.97 5.76 7.28
C ARG A 36 -8.88 5.65 8.49
N GLY A 37 -8.84 6.63 9.37
CA GLY A 37 -9.76 6.64 10.51
C GLY A 37 -11.22 6.63 10.08
N ILE A 38 -11.49 7.07 8.86
CA ILE A 38 -12.83 7.12 8.30
C ILE A 38 -13.17 5.80 7.59
N VAL A 39 -12.14 5.11 7.07
CA VAL A 39 -12.33 3.93 6.22
C VAL A 39 -11.70 2.69 6.84
N VAL A 40 -11.86 2.55 8.11
CA VAL A 40 -11.22 1.51 8.90
C VAL A 40 -11.41 0.10 8.32
N CYS A 41 -12.59 -0.20 7.82
CA CYS A 41 -12.88 -1.52 7.27
C CYS A 41 -12.78 -1.58 5.76
N ASP A 42 -12.29 -0.52 5.13
CA ASP A 42 -12.21 -0.45 3.68
C ASP A 42 -10.94 -1.14 3.18
N PRO A 43 -11.07 -2.11 2.25
CA PRO A 43 -9.89 -2.78 1.68
C PRO A 43 -8.87 -1.82 1.07
N ILE A 44 -9.31 -0.64 0.61
CA ILE A 44 -8.40 0.32 -0.01
C ILE A 44 -7.33 0.81 0.99
N GLY A 45 -7.67 0.87 2.27
CA GLY A 45 -6.69 1.24 3.28
C GLY A 45 -5.57 0.21 3.38
N ALA A 46 -5.93 -1.07 3.42
CA ALA A 46 -4.95 -2.14 3.46
C ALA A 46 -4.11 -2.16 2.18
N LEU A 47 -4.77 -2.02 1.03
CA LEU A 47 -4.05 -2.02 -0.25
C LEU A 47 -3.12 -0.82 -0.37
N ALA A 48 -3.47 0.31 0.25
CA ALA A 48 -2.59 1.47 0.25
C ALA A 48 -1.27 1.17 0.98
N HIS A 49 -1.32 0.42 2.07
CA HIS A 49 -0.09 -0.01 2.74
C HIS A 49 0.79 -0.84 1.82
N LEU A 50 0.19 -1.78 1.09
CA LEU A 50 0.95 -2.62 0.17
C LEU A 50 1.61 -1.78 -0.92
N GLN A 51 0.83 -0.90 -1.54
CA GLN A 51 1.36 -0.08 -2.63
C GLN A 51 2.40 0.91 -2.12
N LEU A 52 2.21 1.42 -0.91
CA LEU A 52 3.21 2.28 -0.28
C LEU A 52 4.53 1.53 -0.10
N GLY A 53 4.45 0.28 0.33
CA GLY A 53 5.64 -0.56 0.44
C GLY A 53 6.35 -0.72 -0.89
N ARG A 54 5.59 -0.94 -1.96
CA ARG A 54 6.16 -1.06 -3.30
C ARG A 54 6.82 0.25 -3.73
N ALA A 55 6.19 1.39 -3.44
CA ALA A 55 6.76 2.69 -3.79
C ALA A 55 8.08 2.93 -3.07
N TYR A 56 8.15 2.62 -1.78
CA TYR A 56 9.39 2.76 -1.04
C TYR A 56 10.47 1.80 -1.55
N ALA A 57 10.09 0.58 -1.92
CA ALA A 57 11.04 -0.38 -2.45
C ALA A 57 11.65 0.12 -3.76
N VAL A 58 10.84 0.70 -4.63
CA VAL A 58 11.32 1.29 -5.88
C VAL A 58 12.25 2.47 -5.59
N ALA A 59 11.95 3.23 -4.54
CA ALA A 59 12.79 4.36 -4.15
C ALA A 59 14.08 3.95 -3.46
N GLY A 60 14.22 2.68 -3.11
CA GLY A 60 15.41 2.19 -2.42
C GLY A 60 15.36 2.31 -0.91
N ASP A 61 14.23 2.70 -0.34
CA ASP A 61 14.07 2.83 1.10
C ASP A 61 13.52 1.53 1.67
N LYS A 62 14.40 0.58 1.90
CA LYS A 62 14.01 -0.76 2.35
C LYS A 62 13.38 -0.75 3.73
N THR A 63 13.84 0.13 4.61
CA THR A 63 13.31 0.20 5.97
C THR A 63 11.83 0.58 5.97
N LYS A 64 11.49 1.63 5.23
CA LYS A 64 10.10 2.06 5.13
C LYS A 64 9.26 1.05 4.34
N ALA A 65 9.84 0.45 3.31
CA ALA A 65 9.15 -0.57 2.54
C ALA A 65 8.77 -1.75 3.43
N ARG A 66 9.71 -2.23 4.23
CA ARG A 66 9.46 -3.35 5.14
C ARG A 66 8.34 -3.03 6.12
N SER A 67 8.37 -1.84 6.69
CA SER A 67 7.34 -1.41 7.63
C SER A 67 5.96 -1.38 6.98
N ALA A 68 5.86 -0.85 5.76
CA ALA A 68 4.59 -0.78 5.06
C ALA A 68 4.06 -2.18 4.71
N TYR A 69 4.92 -3.07 4.26
CA TYR A 69 4.51 -4.45 4.00
C TYR A 69 4.02 -5.13 5.27
N GLN A 70 4.69 -4.92 6.39
CA GLN A 70 4.28 -5.50 7.66
C GLN A 70 2.90 -4.98 8.07
N ASP A 71 2.64 -3.70 7.88
CA ASP A 71 1.32 -3.14 8.17
C ASP A 71 0.24 -3.81 7.34
N PHE A 72 0.51 -4.01 6.05
CA PHE A 72 -0.43 -4.71 5.18
C PHE A 72 -0.69 -6.13 5.66
N LEU A 73 0.38 -6.86 5.95
CA LEU A 73 0.26 -8.25 6.36
C LEU A 73 -0.47 -8.38 7.70
N THR A 74 -0.25 -7.42 8.61
CA THR A 74 -0.96 -7.41 9.88
C THR A 74 -2.45 -7.20 9.68
N LEU A 75 -2.83 -6.28 8.79
CA LEU A 75 -4.24 -6.01 8.51
C LEU A 75 -4.93 -7.20 7.85
N TRP A 76 -4.19 -7.98 7.08
CA TRP A 76 -4.76 -9.07 6.30
C TRP A 76 -4.39 -10.45 6.83
N LYS A 77 -3.87 -10.54 8.05
CA LYS A 77 -3.41 -11.82 8.59
C LYS A 77 -4.55 -12.84 8.73
N ASP A 78 -5.78 -12.37 8.92
CA ASP A 78 -6.93 -13.25 9.05
C ASP A 78 -7.62 -13.51 7.73
N ALA A 79 -7.12 -12.95 6.64
CA ALA A 79 -7.68 -13.20 5.32
C ALA A 79 -7.29 -14.59 4.84
N ASP A 80 -8.02 -15.07 3.85
CA ASP A 80 -7.74 -16.36 3.22
C ASP A 80 -6.29 -16.38 2.74
N PRO A 81 -5.45 -17.32 3.22
CA PRO A 81 -4.05 -17.37 2.80
C PRO A 81 -3.86 -17.67 1.32
N ASP A 82 -4.90 -18.13 0.63
CA ASP A 82 -4.80 -18.40 -0.80
C ASP A 82 -5.08 -17.19 -1.68
N ILE A 83 -5.38 -16.03 -1.10
CA ILE A 83 -5.58 -14.82 -1.88
C ILE A 83 -4.27 -14.42 -2.56
N PRO A 84 -4.26 -14.29 -3.92
CA PRO A 84 -3.01 -14.05 -4.64
C PRO A 84 -2.27 -12.78 -4.20
N ILE A 85 -2.99 -11.70 -3.89
CA ILE A 85 -2.35 -10.45 -3.48
C ILE A 85 -1.58 -10.64 -2.16
N LEU A 86 -2.12 -11.46 -1.27
CA LEU A 86 -1.45 -11.74 0.00
C LEU A 86 -0.16 -12.51 -0.23
N LYS A 87 -0.20 -13.51 -1.10
CA LYS A 87 1.00 -14.27 -1.44
C LYS A 87 2.06 -13.39 -2.10
N GLN A 88 1.62 -12.49 -2.98
CA GLN A 88 2.55 -11.55 -3.61
C GLN A 88 3.21 -10.65 -2.59
N ALA A 89 2.43 -10.12 -1.65
CA ALA A 89 2.97 -9.25 -0.61
C ALA A 89 3.99 -9.98 0.26
N GLN A 90 3.69 -11.22 0.63
CA GLN A 90 4.62 -12.01 1.43
C GLN A 90 5.93 -12.24 0.70
N ALA A 91 5.87 -12.56 -0.60
CA ALA A 91 7.06 -12.77 -1.40
C ALA A 91 7.87 -11.49 -1.55
N GLU A 92 7.21 -10.38 -1.82
CA GLU A 92 7.89 -9.09 -1.96
C GLU A 92 8.56 -8.67 -0.66
N HIS A 93 7.87 -8.88 0.47
CA HIS A 93 8.42 -8.58 1.78
C HIS A 93 9.68 -9.40 2.06
N ALA A 94 9.62 -10.68 1.74
CA ALA A 94 10.77 -11.58 1.94
C ALA A 94 11.97 -11.15 1.08
N ASN A 95 11.72 -10.61 -0.10
CA ASN A 95 12.78 -10.21 -1.02
C ASN A 95 13.45 -8.88 -0.65
N LEU A 96 12.94 -8.18 0.36
CA LEU A 96 13.54 -6.92 0.79
C LEU A 96 14.88 -7.11 1.53
N ASN A 97 15.17 -8.30 1.95
CA ASN A 97 16.42 -8.56 2.69
C ASN A 97 17.64 -8.69 1.77
#